data_4f01fd10bef0874fbb17c41b994dbde1
#
_entry.id   4f01fd10bef0874fbb17c41b994dbde1
#
_cell.length_a   1.000
_cell.length_b   1.000
_cell.length_c   1.000
_cell.angle_alpha   90.00
_cell.angle_beta   90.00
_cell.angle_gamma   90.00
#
_symmetry.space_group_name_H-M   'P 1'
#
loop_
_entity.id
_entity.type
_entity.pdbx_description
1 polymer ?
#
loop_
_entity_poly.entity_id
_entity_poly.type
_entity_poly.pdbx_seq_one_letter_code
_entity_poly.pdbx_strand_id
1 'polypeptide(L)'
;AANLLALSVLANPNIKNYLKPGDEIITPALTFATTVYPILDVGCVPVLCDIDLETLNIDEKQIEKLITKKTKALMPVHLLGNPCKIDKIKKIAKKYNLFLIEDAADSSGAEYHGKKVGTFGDMSTFSFFYTHIMTTIEGGMLCSNNDKFSELGKSKRAFGWIRDLKDKKKIEKKYKNIDSRFLFVTRGYNFKPTEIQGAFGKH
;
A
#
# COMPACT_ATOMS: atom_id res chain seq x y z
N ALA A 1 -5.98 3.44 6.79
CA ALA A 1 -5.11 2.41 7.42
C ALA A 1 -4.37 1.57 6.36
N ALA A 2 -5.03 1.11 5.27
CA ALA A 2 -4.41 0.24 4.27
C ALA A 2 -3.20 0.91 3.58
N ASN A 3 -3.32 2.17 3.16
CA ASN A 3 -2.23 2.95 2.58
C ASN A 3 -1.04 3.11 3.55
N LEU A 4 -1.31 3.43 4.82
CA LEU A 4 -0.28 3.52 5.85
C LEU A 4 0.42 2.17 6.08
N LEU A 5 -0.34 1.08 6.06
CA LEU A 5 0.25 -0.26 6.17
C LEU A 5 1.17 -0.55 4.99
N ALA A 6 0.74 -0.28 3.74
CA ALA A 6 1.55 -0.47 2.54
C ALA A 6 2.87 0.30 2.60
N LEU A 7 2.80 1.60 2.88
CA LEU A 7 3.98 2.45 2.99
C LEU A 7 4.90 2.03 4.14
N SER A 8 4.32 1.64 5.29
CA SER A 8 5.11 1.15 6.43
C SER A 8 5.83 -0.17 6.14
N VAL A 9 5.26 -1.02 5.26
CA VAL A 9 5.96 -2.24 4.77
C VAL A 9 7.18 -1.83 3.98
N LEU A 10 7.05 -0.89 3.03
CA LEU A 10 8.18 -0.41 2.24
C LEU A 10 9.21 0.37 3.05
N ALA A 11 8.82 1.03 4.14
CA ALA A 11 9.72 1.70 5.07
C ALA A 11 10.47 0.75 6.02
N ASN A 12 10.32 -0.57 5.87
CA ASN A 12 11.01 -1.54 6.71
C ASN A 12 12.46 -1.75 6.21
N PRO A 13 13.50 -1.61 7.06
CA PRO A 13 14.92 -1.78 6.67
C PRO A 13 15.26 -3.15 6.07
N ASN A 14 14.43 -4.17 6.28
CA ASN A 14 14.61 -5.47 5.67
C ASN A 14 14.21 -5.50 4.18
N ILE A 15 13.59 -4.46 3.65
CA ILE A 15 13.26 -4.34 2.23
C ILE A 15 14.46 -3.71 1.48
N LYS A 16 14.82 -4.29 0.34
CA LYS A 16 15.83 -3.70 -0.53
C LYS A 16 15.30 -2.37 -1.08
N ASN A 17 16.11 -1.32 -1.04
CA ASN A 17 15.74 0.04 -1.45
C ASN A 17 14.55 0.62 -0.66
N TYR A 18 14.40 0.22 0.62
CA TYR A 18 13.31 0.66 1.48
C TYR A 18 13.17 2.20 1.55
N LEU A 19 11.96 2.65 1.83
CA LEU A 19 11.65 4.08 2.02
C LEU A 19 12.31 4.62 3.28
N LYS A 20 12.93 5.78 3.16
CA LYS A 20 13.57 6.51 4.26
C LYS A 20 12.92 7.88 4.42
N PRO A 21 13.01 8.49 5.60
CA PRO A 21 12.60 9.88 5.78
C PRO A 21 13.27 10.79 4.74
N GLY A 22 12.47 11.63 4.10
CA GLY A 22 12.90 12.53 3.03
C GLY A 22 12.90 11.93 1.62
N ASP A 23 12.64 10.62 1.45
CA ASP A 23 12.36 10.05 0.14
C ASP A 23 11.02 10.57 -0.41
N GLU A 24 10.93 10.70 -1.74
CA GLU A 24 9.77 11.26 -2.41
C GLU A 24 8.85 10.16 -2.96
N ILE A 25 7.54 10.39 -2.84
CA ILE A 25 6.50 9.54 -3.42
C ILE A 25 5.60 10.40 -4.28
N ILE A 26 5.53 10.07 -5.58
CA ILE A 26 4.67 10.78 -6.54
C ILE A 26 3.26 10.21 -6.44
N THR A 27 2.27 11.10 -6.25
CA THR A 27 0.85 10.78 -6.13
C THR A 27 0.01 11.84 -6.83
N PRO A 28 -1.24 11.59 -7.26
CA PRO A 28 -2.05 12.62 -7.92
C PRO A 28 -2.38 13.78 -6.99
N ALA A 29 -2.47 14.99 -7.54
CA ALA A 29 -2.90 16.18 -6.81
C ALA A 29 -4.39 16.13 -6.42
N LEU A 30 -5.22 15.46 -7.22
CA LEU A 30 -6.62 15.19 -6.91
C LEU A 30 -6.75 13.80 -6.30
N THR A 31 -6.89 13.73 -4.99
CA THR A 31 -7.06 12.48 -4.24
C THR A 31 -7.64 12.74 -2.86
N PHE A 32 -8.06 11.70 -2.19
CA PHE A 32 -8.47 11.79 -0.80
C PHE A 32 -7.25 11.91 0.14
N ALA A 33 -7.41 12.60 1.26
CA ALA A 33 -6.33 12.88 2.21
C ALA A 33 -5.59 11.62 2.70
N THR A 34 -6.29 10.47 2.78
CA THR A 34 -5.70 9.19 3.20
C THR A 34 -4.77 8.53 2.19
N THR A 35 -4.62 9.10 0.99
CA THR A 35 -3.52 8.75 0.07
C THR A 35 -2.26 9.52 0.43
N VAL A 36 -2.40 10.80 0.81
CA VAL A 36 -1.27 11.72 1.05
C VAL A 36 -0.71 11.62 2.47
N TYR A 37 -1.58 11.64 3.50
CA TYR A 37 -1.13 11.67 4.90
C TYR A 37 -0.24 10.48 5.29
N PRO A 38 -0.51 9.24 4.87
CA PRO A 38 0.39 8.13 5.15
C PRO A 38 1.82 8.28 4.61
N ILE A 39 2.00 9.07 3.54
CA ILE A 39 3.33 9.41 3.02
C ILE A 39 4.10 10.23 4.05
N LEU A 40 3.43 11.22 4.65
CA LEU A 40 4.01 12.05 5.72
C LEU A 40 4.25 11.23 6.99
N ASP A 41 3.33 10.33 7.35
CA ASP A 41 3.42 9.49 8.54
C ASP A 41 4.66 8.55 8.54
N VAL A 42 5.10 8.12 7.35
CA VAL A 42 6.35 7.34 7.21
C VAL A 42 7.60 8.22 7.04
N GLY A 43 7.45 9.55 7.12
CA GLY A 43 8.52 10.53 7.00
C GLY A 43 8.94 10.84 5.56
N CYS A 44 8.19 10.37 4.56
CA CYS A 44 8.43 10.66 3.15
C CYS A 44 7.78 11.99 2.73
N VAL A 45 8.13 12.47 1.56
CA VAL A 45 7.64 13.72 0.98
C VAL A 45 6.67 13.39 -0.16
N PRO A 46 5.39 13.81 -0.09
CA PRO A 46 4.47 13.68 -1.20
C PRO A 46 4.84 14.68 -2.32
N VAL A 47 5.03 14.17 -3.53
CA VAL A 47 5.20 14.98 -4.74
C VAL A 47 3.90 14.89 -5.54
N LEU A 48 3.18 15.99 -5.61
CA LEU A 48 1.88 16.04 -6.26
C LEU A 48 2.07 16.17 -7.77
N CYS A 49 1.51 15.22 -8.51
CA CYS A 49 1.45 15.22 -9.97
C CYS A 49 0.05 15.69 -10.40
N ASP A 50 -0.01 16.57 -11.39
CA ASP A 50 -1.27 17.03 -11.94
C ASP A 50 -2.07 15.91 -12.59
N ILE A 51 -3.33 16.15 -12.86
CA ILE A 51 -4.28 15.18 -13.40
C ILE A 51 -4.58 15.46 -14.87
N ASP A 52 -4.99 14.41 -15.55
CA ASP A 52 -5.64 14.48 -16.86
C ASP A 52 -7.11 14.86 -16.64
N LEU A 53 -7.53 16.02 -17.16
CA LEU A 53 -8.88 16.59 -16.93
C LEU A 53 -10.01 15.73 -17.52
N GLU A 54 -9.73 14.88 -18.51
CA GLU A 54 -10.74 13.98 -19.09
C GLU A 54 -11.01 12.78 -18.20
N THR A 55 -9.99 12.29 -17.51
CA THR A 55 -10.07 11.07 -16.70
C THR A 55 -10.06 11.33 -15.20
N LEU A 56 -9.65 12.53 -14.77
CA LEU A 56 -9.39 12.95 -13.40
C LEU A 56 -8.30 12.11 -12.69
N ASN A 57 -7.69 11.19 -13.38
CA ASN A 57 -6.57 10.40 -12.89
C ASN A 57 -5.24 11.13 -13.08
N ILE A 58 -4.20 10.67 -12.38
CA ILE A 58 -2.84 11.19 -12.55
C ILE A 58 -2.43 11.23 -14.04
N ASP A 59 -1.90 12.37 -14.50
CA ASP A 59 -1.38 12.49 -15.86
C ASP A 59 -0.03 11.78 -15.98
N GLU A 60 -0.04 10.61 -16.59
CA GLU A 60 1.14 9.78 -16.76
C GLU A 60 2.28 10.45 -17.54
N LYS A 61 1.95 11.45 -18.37
CA LYS A 61 2.92 12.20 -19.19
C LYS A 61 3.76 13.18 -18.36
N GLN A 62 3.28 13.53 -17.17
CA GLN A 62 3.96 14.48 -16.28
C GLN A 62 4.84 13.77 -15.24
N ILE A 63 4.58 12.50 -14.95
CA ILE A 63 5.29 11.76 -13.88
C ILE A 63 6.81 11.84 -14.06
N GLU A 64 7.33 11.58 -15.27
CA GLU A 64 8.78 11.54 -15.49
C GLU A 64 9.47 12.88 -15.21
N LYS A 65 8.78 14.02 -15.39
CA LYS A 65 9.31 15.36 -15.11
C LYS A 65 9.49 15.63 -13.62
N LEU A 66 8.75 14.90 -12.78
CA LEU A 66 8.75 15.04 -11.33
C LEU A 66 9.74 14.09 -10.64
N ILE A 67 10.31 13.14 -11.39
CA ILE A 67 11.24 12.16 -10.82
C ILE A 67 12.57 12.82 -10.51
N THR A 68 13.02 12.66 -9.27
CA THR A 68 14.32 13.09 -8.77
C THR A 68 15.13 11.89 -8.26
N LYS A 69 16.35 12.11 -7.80
CA LYS A 69 17.18 11.08 -7.13
C LYS A 69 16.56 10.59 -5.81
N LYS A 70 15.65 11.37 -5.22
CA LYS A 70 14.95 11.04 -3.98
C LYS A 70 13.65 10.26 -4.22
N THR A 71 13.13 10.25 -5.45
CA THR A 71 11.89 9.54 -5.77
C THR A 71 12.10 8.03 -5.60
N LYS A 72 11.22 7.38 -4.83
CA LYS A 72 11.29 5.95 -4.50
C LYS A 72 10.02 5.18 -4.84
N ALA A 73 8.89 5.86 -4.94
CA ALA A 73 7.62 5.20 -5.25
C ALA A 73 6.70 6.07 -6.09
N LEU A 74 5.83 5.42 -6.83
CA LEU A 74 4.64 5.96 -7.45
C LEU A 74 3.42 5.39 -6.72
N MET A 75 2.47 6.27 -6.37
CA MET A 75 1.24 5.89 -5.70
C MET A 75 0.04 6.48 -6.46
N PRO A 76 -0.29 5.94 -7.66
CA PRO A 76 -1.48 6.34 -8.40
C PRO A 76 -2.74 5.90 -7.69
N VAL A 77 -3.84 6.62 -7.94
CA VAL A 77 -5.19 6.32 -7.49
C VAL A 77 -6.06 5.98 -8.70
N HIS A 78 -6.86 4.93 -8.60
CA HIS A 78 -7.92 4.64 -9.57
C HIS A 78 -9.19 5.38 -9.13
N LEU A 79 -9.25 6.67 -9.49
CA LEU A 79 -10.22 7.60 -8.93
C LEU A 79 -11.66 7.25 -9.34
N LEU A 80 -12.58 7.21 -8.38
CA LEU A 80 -14.01 6.95 -8.58
C LEU A 80 -14.31 5.70 -9.42
N GLY A 81 -13.47 4.68 -9.31
CA GLY A 81 -13.62 3.43 -10.06
C GLY A 81 -13.07 3.47 -11.48
N ASN A 82 -12.55 4.62 -11.94
CA ASN A 82 -11.94 4.76 -13.26
C ASN A 82 -10.45 4.38 -13.21
N PRO A 83 -10.01 3.30 -13.86
CA PRO A 83 -8.61 2.91 -13.84
C PRO A 83 -7.70 3.96 -14.48
N CYS A 84 -6.62 4.35 -13.80
CA CYS A 84 -5.58 5.15 -14.42
C CYS A 84 -4.83 4.33 -15.51
N LYS A 85 -4.07 4.99 -16.38
CA LYS A 85 -3.25 4.33 -17.43
C LYS A 85 -2.09 3.56 -16.80
N ILE A 86 -2.44 2.54 -16.01
CA ILE A 86 -1.53 1.85 -15.09
C ILE A 86 -0.39 1.10 -15.81
N ASP A 87 -0.60 0.66 -17.04
CA ASP A 87 0.43 0.03 -17.87
C ASP A 87 1.60 0.99 -18.18
N LYS A 88 1.28 2.28 -18.44
CA LYS A 88 2.26 3.33 -18.68
C LYS A 88 2.98 3.70 -17.39
N ILE A 89 2.24 3.86 -16.29
CA ILE A 89 2.81 4.16 -14.97
C ILE A 89 3.74 3.03 -14.53
N LYS A 90 3.36 1.77 -14.74
CA LYS A 90 4.20 0.61 -14.47
C LYS A 90 5.50 0.60 -15.28
N LYS A 91 5.45 1.01 -16.56
CA LYS A 91 6.67 1.15 -17.40
C LYS A 91 7.60 2.21 -16.81
N ILE A 92 7.06 3.34 -16.36
CA ILE A 92 7.84 4.39 -15.69
C ILE A 92 8.46 3.86 -14.40
N ALA A 93 7.66 3.23 -13.52
CA ALA A 93 8.16 2.65 -12.28
C ALA A 93 9.31 1.67 -12.52
N LYS A 94 9.17 0.79 -13.52
CA LYS A 94 10.23 -0.16 -13.91
C LYS A 94 11.49 0.54 -14.44
N LYS A 95 11.32 1.56 -15.29
CA LYS A 95 12.44 2.33 -15.90
C LYS A 95 13.31 2.99 -14.83
N TYR A 96 12.68 3.53 -13.79
CA TYR A 96 13.35 4.26 -12.72
C TYR A 96 13.57 3.44 -11.43
N ASN A 97 13.24 2.14 -11.46
CA ASN A 97 13.36 1.24 -10.30
C ASN A 97 12.62 1.76 -9.06
N LEU A 98 11.39 2.23 -9.26
CA LEU A 98 10.50 2.75 -8.23
C LEU A 98 9.50 1.69 -7.80
N PHE A 99 9.08 1.71 -6.54
CA PHE A 99 7.93 0.95 -6.10
C PHE A 99 6.65 1.51 -6.72
N LEU A 100 5.70 0.61 -7.02
CA LEU A 100 4.37 0.97 -7.51
C LEU A 100 3.31 0.46 -6.54
N ILE A 101 2.57 1.39 -5.94
CA ILE A 101 1.47 1.09 -5.02
C ILE A 101 0.17 1.59 -5.67
N GLU A 102 -0.77 0.70 -5.93
CA GLU A 102 -2.07 1.07 -6.47
C GLU A 102 -3.03 1.39 -5.33
N ASP A 103 -3.49 2.63 -5.24
CA ASP A 103 -4.63 2.98 -4.39
C ASP A 103 -5.93 2.68 -5.15
N ALA A 104 -6.54 1.57 -4.82
CA ALA A 104 -7.76 1.05 -5.42
C ALA A 104 -8.96 1.13 -4.46
N ALA A 105 -8.96 2.11 -3.54
CA ALA A 105 -9.99 2.26 -2.52
C ALA A 105 -11.40 2.31 -3.13
N ASP A 106 -11.58 3.03 -4.23
CA ASP A 106 -12.88 3.24 -4.90
C ASP A 106 -13.08 2.34 -6.13
N SER A 107 -12.19 1.37 -6.38
CA SER A 107 -12.17 0.65 -7.66
C SER A 107 -12.19 -0.87 -7.53
N SER A 108 -12.82 -1.36 -6.45
CA SER A 108 -13.03 -2.81 -6.27
C SER A 108 -13.77 -3.40 -7.46
N GLY A 109 -13.14 -4.40 -8.12
CA GLY A 109 -13.71 -5.07 -9.28
C GLY A 109 -13.43 -4.41 -10.63
N ALA A 110 -12.95 -3.16 -10.68
CA ALA A 110 -12.60 -2.49 -11.93
C ALA A 110 -11.48 -3.22 -12.71
N GLU A 111 -11.51 -3.06 -14.02
CA GLU A 111 -10.55 -3.71 -14.92
C GLU A 111 -9.89 -2.68 -15.86
N TYR A 112 -8.61 -2.89 -16.13
CA TYR A 112 -7.86 -2.19 -17.15
C TYR A 112 -7.33 -3.20 -18.17
N HIS A 113 -7.78 -3.11 -19.42
CA HIS A 113 -7.49 -4.07 -20.49
C HIS A 113 -7.75 -5.53 -20.09
N GLY A 114 -8.91 -5.81 -19.46
CA GLY A 114 -9.31 -7.15 -19.05
C GLY A 114 -8.57 -7.71 -17.83
N LYS A 115 -7.80 -6.89 -17.13
CA LYS A 115 -7.06 -7.28 -15.93
C LYS A 115 -7.49 -6.42 -14.74
N LYS A 116 -7.79 -7.06 -13.62
CA LYS A 116 -8.22 -6.36 -12.38
C LYS A 116 -7.19 -5.33 -11.93
N VAL A 117 -7.66 -4.13 -11.60
CA VAL A 117 -6.84 -3.13 -10.89
C VAL A 117 -6.39 -3.70 -9.54
N GLY A 118 -5.27 -3.19 -9.04
CA GLY A 118 -4.64 -3.73 -7.84
C GLY A 118 -3.74 -4.95 -8.09
N THR A 119 -3.57 -5.35 -9.38
CA THR A 119 -2.69 -6.48 -9.76
C THR A 119 -1.49 -6.07 -10.60
N PHE A 120 -1.29 -4.79 -10.83
CA PHE A 120 -0.22 -4.27 -11.69
C PHE A 120 1.02 -3.86 -10.90
N GLY A 121 0.84 -3.33 -9.68
CA GLY A 121 1.91 -2.83 -8.83
C GLY A 121 2.58 -3.89 -7.95
N ASP A 122 3.50 -3.42 -7.12
CA ASP A 122 4.13 -4.23 -6.06
C ASP A 122 3.15 -4.52 -4.92
N MET A 123 2.30 -3.56 -4.62
CA MET A 123 1.21 -3.63 -3.66
C MET A 123 0.00 -2.87 -4.15
N SER A 124 -1.16 -3.21 -3.62
CA SER A 124 -2.39 -2.46 -3.80
C SER A 124 -3.19 -2.41 -2.51
N THR A 125 -4.01 -1.37 -2.38
CA THR A 125 -4.87 -1.14 -1.22
C THR A 125 -6.32 -1.01 -1.66
N PHE A 126 -7.21 -1.60 -0.87
CA PHE A 126 -8.66 -1.52 -1.05
C PHE A 126 -9.29 -1.02 0.23
N SER A 127 -10.42 -0.37 0.10
CA SER A 127 -11.20 0.12 1.23
C SER A 127 -12.54 -0.60 1.34
N PHE A 128 -12.93 -0.85 2.60
CA PHE A 128 -14.23 -1.39 2.96
C PHE A 128 -14.97 -0.41 3.88
N PHE A 129 -14.64 0.88 3.74
CA PHE A 129 -15.30 1.97 4.43
C PHE A 129 -16.77 2.06 4.00
N TYR A 130 -17.65 2.58 4.85
CA TYR A 130 -19.10 2.49 4.65
C TYR A 130 -19.64 3.15 3.38
N THR A 131 -18.90 4.08 2.77
CA THR A 131 -19.30 4.75 1.51
C THR A 131 -18.75 4.08 0.25
N HIS A 132 -17.93 3.03 0.39
CA HIS A 132 -17.29 2.38 -0.76
C HIS A 132 -18.14 1.25 -1.34
N ILE A 133 -17.75 0.74 -2.51
CA ILE A 133 -18.47 -0.26 -3.30
C ILE A 133 -18.79 -1.52 -2.49
N MET A 134 -17.85 -1.94 -1.66
CA MET A 134 -18.01 -3.07 -0.74
C MET A 134 -17.66 -2.58 0.66
N THR A 135 -18.54 -2.82 1.62
CA THR A 135 -18.34 -2.30 2.98
C THR A 135 -18.37 -3.38 4.04
N THR A 136 -17.52 -3.18 5.05
CA THR A 136 -17.58 -3.90 6.33
C THR A 136 -17.77 -2.90 7.49
N ILE A 137 -18.48 -1.79 7.24
CA ILE A 137 -18.62 -0.60 8.08
C ILE A 137 -17.30 0.18 8.11
N GLU A 138 -16.27 -0.41 8.64
CA GLU A 138 -14.87 0.00 8.59
C GLU A 138 -14.02 -1.18 8.13
N GLY A 139 -12.99 -0.93 7.35
CA GLY A 139 -12.10 -1.99 6.91
C GLY A 139 -11.23 -1.58 5.75
N GLY A 140 -10.32 -2.47 5.39
CA GLY A 140 -9.46 -2.33 4.22
C GLY A 140 -8.57 -3.54 4.02
N MET A 141 -7.96 -3.62 2.86
CA MET A 141 -7.11 -4.74 2.49
C MET A 141 -5.83 -4.22 1.84
N LEU A 142 -4.72 -4.85 2.18
CA LEU A 142 -3.43 -4.74 1.49
C LEU A 142 -3.17 -6.03 0.73
N CYS A 143 -2.97 -5.93 -0.57
CA CYS A 143 -2.64 -7.06 -1.43
C CYS A 143 -1.20 -6.93 -1.98
N SER A 144 -0.52 -8.06 -2.13
CA SER A 144 0.77 -8.16 -2.81
C SER A 144 1.03 -9.58 -3.27
N ASN A 145 1.69 -9.72 -4.42
CA ASN A 145 2.23 -10.99 -4.90
C ASN A 145 3.65 -11.27 -4.36
N ASN A 146 4.22 -10.36 -3.58
CA ASN A 146 5.52 -10.53 -2.94
C ASN A 146 5.35 -11.09 -1.53
N ASP A 147 5.79 -12.32 -1.32
CA ASP A 147 5.69 -12.99 -0.02
C ASP A 147 6.28 -12.17 1.13
N LYS A 148 7.41 -11.49 0.90
CA LYS A 148 8.07 -10.68 1.92
C LYS A 148 7.22 -9.47 2.32
N PHE A 149 6.56 -8.80 1.36
CA PHE A 149 5.65 -7.70 1.65
C PHE A 149 4.41 -8.20 2.38
N SER A 150 3.85 -9.33 1.94
CA SER A 150 2.70 -9.97 2.60
C SER A 150 3.01 -10.34 4.06
N GLU A 151 4.14 -10.99 4.33
CA GLU A 151 4.53 -11.38 5.69
C GLU A 151 4.78 -10.14 6.58
N LEU A 152 5.47 -9.12 6.08
CA LEU A 152 5.64 -7.87 6.81
C LEU A 152 4.29 -7.17 7.07
N GLY A 153 3.39 -7.16 6.09
CA GLY A 153 2.04 -6.61 6.24
C GLY A 153 1.26 -7.31 7.36
N LYS A 154 1.27 -8.65 7.40
CA LYS A 154 0.63 -9.44 8.48
C LYS A 154 1.18 -9.08 9.86
N SER A 155 2.50 -9.01 10.00
CA SER A 155 3.14 -8.65 11.26
C SER A 155 2.79 -7.21 11.66
N LYS A 156 2.97 -6.25 10.74
CA LYS A 156 2.77 -4.83 11.03
C LYS A 156 1.33 -4.45 11.34
N ARG A 157 0.32 -5.08 10.69
CA ARG A 157 -1.10 -4.84 11.03
C ARG A 157 -1.44 -5.28 12.46
N ALA A 158 -0.64 -6.18 13.05
CA ALA A 158 -0.80 -6.76 14.38
C ALA A 158 0.42 -6.46 15.26
N PHE A 159 0.68 -5.18 15.53
CA PHE A 159 1.72 -4.65 16.43
C PHE A 159 3.18 -4.98 16.05
N GLY A 160 3.45 -5.68 14.98
CA GLY A 160 4.77 -6.23 14.66
C GLY A 160 5.00 -7.63 15.20
N TRP A 161 3.93 -8.35 15.52
CA TRP A 161 3.93 -9.68 16.12
C TRP A 161 4.39 -10.75 15.14
N ILE A 162 4.98 -11.82 15.69
CA ILE A 162 5.40 -13.00 14.90
C ILE A 162 4.28 -14.04 14.73
N ARG A 163 3.13 -13.87 15.40
CA ARG A 163 2.11 -14.91 15.56
C ARG A 163 1.63 -15.52 14.24
N ASP A 164 1.43 -14.69 13.24
CA ASP A 164 0.84 -15.06 11.94
C ASP A 164 1.90 -15.23 10.83
N LEU A 165 3.20 -15.23 11.19
CA LEU A 165 4.29 -15.37 10.23
C LEU A 165 4.57 -16.82 9.87
N LYS A 166 4.87 -17.09 8.59
CA LYS A 166 5.29 -18.43 8.10
C LYS A 166 6.53 -18.93 8.85
N ASP A 167 7.49 -18.03 9.09
CA ASP A 167 8.78 -18.34 9.72
C ASP A 167 8.76 -18.26 11.27
N LYS A 168 7.58 -18.24 11.89
CA LYS A 168 7.42 -18.11 13.35
C LYS A 168 8.37 -19.00 14.13
N LYS A 169 8.38 -20.30 13.85
CA LYS A 169 9.23 -21.28 14.57
C LYS A 169 10.73 -20.98 14.47
N LYS A 170 11.19 -20.45 13.31
CA LYS A 170 12.59 -20.05 13.11
C LYS A 170 12.95 -18.83 13.95
N ILE A 171 12.03 -17.87 14.04
CA ILE A 171 12.19 -16.65 14.84
C ILE A 171 12.20 -17.00 16.33
N GLU A 172 11.29 -17.86 16.81
CA GLU A 172 11.25 -18.32 18.20
C GLU A 172 12.57 -18.99 18.61
N LYS A 173 13.14 -19.82 17.73
CA LYS A 173 14.45 -20.45 17.98
C LYS A 173 15.58 -19.44 18.13
N LYS A 174 15.51 -18.29 17.47
CA LYS A 174 16.51 -17.22 17.57
C LYS A 174 16.38 -16.43 18.88
N TYR A 175 15.17 -16.31 19.42
CA TYR A 175 14.86 -15.51 20.62
C TYR A 175 14.31 -16.40 21.75
N LYS A 176 15.03 -17.46 22.11
CA LYS A 176 14.60 -18.51 23.06
C LYS A 176 14.21 -18.00 24.45
N ASN A 177 14.75 -16.86 24.86
CA ASN A 177 14.51 -16.27 26.18
C ASN A 177 13.28 -15.33 26.22
N ILE A 178 12.57 -15.17 25.09
CA ILE A 178 11.39 -14.32 24.99
C ILE A 178 10.18 -15.21 24.71
N ASP A 179 9.13 -15.08 25.52
CA ASP A 179 7.86 -15.75 25.25
C ASP A 179 7.29 -15.25 23.93
N SER A 180 6.98 -16.17 23.02
CA SER A 180 6.51 -15.84 21.67
C SER A 180 5.21 -15.02 21.67
N ARG A 181 4.43 -15.06 22.75
CA ARG A 181 3.23 -14.21 22.95
C ARG A 181 3.57 -12.72 23.05
N PHE A 182 4.81 -12.39 23.40
CA PHE A 182 5.31 -11.02 23.55
C PHE A 182 6.48 -10.71 22.61
N LEU A 183 6.68 -11.52 21.58
CA LEU A 183 7.78 -11.33 20.63
C LEU A 183 7.33 -10.49 19.44
N PHE A 184 7.80 -9.24 19.42
CA PHE A 184 7.56 -8.26 18.36
C PHE A 184 8.86 -8.01 17.61
N VAL A 185 8.87 -8.19 16.30
CA VAL A 185 10.09 -8.15 15.46
C VAL A 185 10.18 -6.93 14.57
N THR A 186 9.14 -6.12 14.55
CA THR A 186 9.09 -4.85 13.82
C THR A 186 8.08 -3.91 14.49
N ARG A 187 8.24 -2.60 14.27
CA ARG A 187 7.20 -1.64 14.63
C ARG A 187 5.96 -1.89 13.77
N GLY A 188 4.81 -1.99 14.42
CA GLY A 188 3.52 -2.22 13.78
C GLY A 188 2.40 -1.41 14.40
N TYR A 189 1.17 -1.68 13.94
CA TYR A 189 -0.05 -0.95 14.30
C TYR A 189 -1.11 -1.92 14.82
N ASN A 190 -2.18 -1.38 15.39
CA ASN A 190 -3.39 -2.15 15.69
C ASN A 190 -4.41 -1.97 14.56
N PHE A 191 -4.19 -2.63 13.42
CA PHE A 191 -5.06 -2.57 12.24
C PHE A 191 -5.81 -3.89 12.00
N LYS A 192 -5.96 -4.70 13.04
CA LYS A 192 -6.71 -5.95 12.93
C LYS A 192 -8.21 -5.66 12.77
N PRO A 193 -8.89 -6.28 11.78
CA PRO A 193 -10.34 -6.25 11.72
C PRO A 193 -10.94 -6.99 12.91
N THR A 194 -12.18 -6.67 13.24
CA THR A 194 -12.97 -7.41 14.21
C THR A 194 -13.78 -8.52 13.53
N GLU A 195 -14.24 -9.52 14.29
CA GLU A 195 -15.09 -10.59 13.78
C GLU A 195 -16.43 -10.07 13.24
N ILE A 196 -16.95 -8.97 13.82
CA ILE A 196 -18.18 -8.31 13.34
C ILE A 196 -17.98 -7.80 11.91
N GLN A 197 -16.86 -7.12 11.63
CA GLN A 197 -16.52 -6.65 10.28
C GLN A 197 -16.41 -7.83 9.30
N GLY A 198 -15.79 -8.93 9.74
CA GLY A 198 -15.69 -10.16 8.94
C GLY A 198 -17.07 -10.80 8.66
N ALA A 199 -18.00 -10.73 9.59
CA ALA A 199 -19.38 -11.23 9.40
C ALA A 199 -20.12 -10.42 8.33
N PHE A 200 -20.02 -9.08 8.37
CA PHE A 200 -20.63 -8.22 7.33
C PHE A 200 -20.05 -8.49 5.94
N GLY A 201 -18.76 -8.69 5.82
CA GLY A 201 -18.10 -8.91 4.53
C GLY A 201 -18.41 -10.24 3.84
N LYS A 202 -19.20 -11.13 4.47
CA LYS A 202 -19.67 -12.37 3.89
C LYS A 202 -20.99 -12.22 3.11
N HIS A 203 -21.70 -11.14 3.27
CA HIS A 203 -23.00 -10.83 2.67
C HIS A 203 -22.89 -9.68 1.69
#